data_cba65574e37804d00535c95355290083
#
_entry.id   cba65574e37804d00535c95355290083
#
_cell.length_a   1.000
_cell.length_b   1.000
_cell.length_c   1.000
_cell.angle_alpha   90.00
_cell.angle_beta   90.00
_cell.angle_gamma   90.00
#
_symmetry.space_group_name_H-M   'P 1'
#
loop_
_entity.id
_entity.type
_entity.pdbx_description
1 polymer ?
#
loop_
_entity_poly.entity_id
_entity_poly.type
_entity_poly.pdbx_seq_one_letter_code
_entity_poly.pdbx_strand_id
1 'polypeptide(L)'
;WIGFDELTQWATPYAWNYMRSRLRSTASDLPVYMRATTNPGGPGHQWVKKMFIDPAPYGKTFDATNIETGKPLKYPDGHERAGKALFQRRFIPAKLFDNPYLSAQGDYEAMLLSLPEHQRKQLLEGDWDIAEGAAFTEFNRDIHAIEPFNVPRNWVKFRACDYGYGS
;
A
#
# COMPACT_ATOMS: atom_id res chain seq x y z
N TRP A 1 20.60 2.12 7.16
CA TRP A 1 19.25 2.13 6.57
C TRP A 1 19.30 2.26 5.05
N ILE A 2 18.21 1.88 4.37
CA ILE A 2 18.05 2.01 2.91
C ILE A 2 16.79 2.82 2.67
N GLY A 3 16.87 3.83 1.79
CA GLY A 3 15.75 4.67 1.38
C GLY A 3 15.38 4.44 -0.07
N PHE A 4 14.09 4.44 -0.37
CA PHE A 4 13.54 4.52 -1.71
C PHE A 4 12.73 5.81 -1.81
N ASP A 5 12.89 6.49 -2.91
CA ASP A 5 12.04 7.61 -3.27
C ASP A 5 11.09 7.17 -4.37
N GLU A 6 9.85 7.67 -4.32
CA GLU A 6 8.79 7.36 -5.28
C GLU A 6 8.61 5.85 -5.53
N LEU A 7 8.35 5.09 -4.47
CA LEU A 7 8.31 3.62 -4.51
C LEU A 7 7.34 3.05 -5.56
N THR A 8 6.24 3.75 -5.86
CA THR A 8 5.27 3.34 -6.89
C THR A 8 5.80 3.47 -8.32
N GLN A 9 6.92 4.14 -8.55
CA GLN A 9 7.56 4.17 -9.86
C GLN A 9 8.27 2.86 -10.22
N TRP A 10 8.47 1.99 -9.26
CA TRP A 10 9.01 0.64 -9.47
C TRP A 10 7.88 -0.33 -9.80
N ALA A 11 7.82 -0.81 -11.03
CA ALA A 11 6.72 -1.65 -11.51
C ALA A 11 6.54 -2.97 -10.71
N THR A 12 7.61 -3.47 -10.12
CA THR A 12 7.59 -4.72 -9.33
C THR A 12 8.30 -4.55 -7.98
N PRO A 13 7.99 -5.38 -6.98
CA PRO A 13 8.66 -5.33 -5.68
C PRO A 13 10.10 -5.86 -5.69
N TYR A 14 10.66 -6.19 -6.86
CA TYR A 14 11.98 -6.82 -6.97
C TYR A 14 13.08 -5.98 -6.30
N ALA A 15 13.21 -4.72 -6.65
CA ALA A 15 14.25 -3.84 -6.10
C ALA A 15 14.12 -3.70 -4.58
N TRP A 16 12.91 -3.52 -4.07
CA TRP A 16 12.61 -3.48 -2.64
C TRP A 16 13.07 -4.76 -1.93
N ASN A 17 12.67 -5.91 -2.43
CA ASN A 17 13.00 -7.21 -1.84
C ASN A 17 14.51 -7.52 -1.94
N TYR A 18 15.13 -7.19 -3.07
CA TYR A 18 16.56 -7.37 -3.27
C TYR A 18 17.37 -6.53 -2.29
N MET A 19 17.07 -5.23 -2.16
CA MET A 19 17.78 -4.34 -1.26
C MET A 19 17.58 -4.73 0.21
N ARG A 20 16.41 -5.27 0.56
CA ARG A 20 16.18 -5.80 1.89
C ARG A 20 17.12 -6.96 2.23
N SER A 21 17.49 -7.79 1.29
CA SER A 21 18.46 -8.86 1.51
C SER A 21 19.88 -8.32 1.81
N ARG A 22 20.13 -7.06 1.50
CA ARG A 22 21.40 -6.35 1.77
C ARG A 22 21.39 -5.56 3.08
N LEU A 23 20.21 -5.42 3.68
CA LEU A 23 20.02 -4.67 4.90
C LEU A 23 20.56 -5.45 6.11
N ARG A 24 21.80 -5.20 6.46
CA ARG A 24 22.50 -5.84 7.58
C ARG A 24 23.52 -4.88 8.22
N SER A 25 23.78 -5.07 9.49
CA SER A 25 24.84 -4.38 10.23
C SER A 25 25.55 -5.39 11.13
N THR A 26 26.84 -5.22 11.31
CA THR A 26 27.63 -5.93 12.32
C THR A 26 27.61 -5.22 13.68
N ALA A 27 27.19 -3.95 13.70
CA ALA A 27 27.03 -3.18 14.92
C ALA A 27 25.65 -3.46 15.53
N SER A 28 25.61 -3.92 16.77
CA SER A 28 24.38 -4.32 17.48
C SER A 28 23.49 -3.15 17.89
N ASP A 29 24.04 -1.95 17.99
CA ASP A 29 23.39 -0.72 18.42
C ASP A 29 22.78 0.10 17.26
N LEU A 30 23.08 -0.27 16.02
CA LEU A 30 22.55 0.43 14.87
C LEU A 30 21.24 -0.20 14.37
N PRO A 31 20.12 0.55 14.38
CA PRO A 31 18.88 0.05 13.82
C PRO A 31 18.98 -0.14 12.32
N VAL A 32 18.63 -1.33 11.84
CA VAL A 32 18.56 -1.65 10.40
C VAL A 32 17.11 -1.63 9.94
N TYR A 33 16.79 -0.72 9.02
CA TYR A 33 15.44 -0.55 8.50
C TYR A 33 15.44 0.00 7.08
N MET A 34 14.31 -0.14 6.40
CA MET A 34 14.04 0.47 5.09
C MET A 34 12.93 1.50 5.24
N ARG A 35 13.03 2.57 4.47
CA ARG A 35 12.00 3.60 4.33
C ARG A 35 11.74 3.85 2.86
N ALA A 36 10.53 4.31 2.55
CA ALA A 36 10.18 4.79 1.23
C ALA A 36 9.24 5.97 1.35
N THR A 37 9.36 6.90 0.42
CA THR A 37 8.34 7.88 0.10
C THR A 37 7.59 7.42 -1.13
N THR A 38 6.32 7.74 -1.25
CA THR A 38 5.53 7.39 -2.42
C THR A 38 4.17 8.06 -2.41
N ASN A 39 3.65 8.31 -3.60
CA ASN A 39 2.27 8.71 -3.84
C ASN A 39 1.48 7.55 -4.46
N PRO A 40 0.14 7.53 -4.33
CA PRO A 40 -0.70 6.64 -5.13
C PRO A 40 -0.49 6.87 -6.63
N GLY A 41 -0.74 5.86 -7.43
CA GLY A 41 -0.51 5.89 -8.87
C GLY A 41 0.84 5.30 -9.28
N GLY A 42 1.18 5.40 -10.56
CA GLY A 42 2.38 4.79 -11.11
C GLY A 42 2.30 3.27 -11.29
N PRO A 43 3.30 2.69 -12.00
CA PRO A 43 3.25 1.27 -12.39
C PRO A 43 3.32 0.30 -11.21
N GLY A 44 3.83 0.72 -10.07
CA GLY A 44 3.95 -0.09 -8.85
C GLY A 44 2.80 0.07 -7.85
N HIS A 45 1.80 0.89 -8.16
CA HIS A 45 0.70 1.20 -7.24
C HIS A 45 0.12 -0.04 -6.56
N GLN A 46 -0.20 -1.06 -7.34
CA GLN A 46 -0.89 -2.25 -6.83
C GLN A 46 -0.06 -3.06 -5.83
N TRP A 47 1.23 -3.27 -6.09
CA TRP A 47 2.05 -4.03 -5.16
C TRP A 47 2.39 -3.23 -3.89
N VAL A 48 2.56 -1.91 -4.01
CA VAL A 48 2.77 -1.03 -2.85
C VAL A 48 1.52 -1.02 -1.98
N LYS A 49 0.33 -0.87 -2.58
CA LYS A 49 -0.95 -0.91 -1.88
C LYS A 49 -1.12 -2.23 -1.12
N LYS A 50 -0.98 -3.38 -1.78
CA LYS A 50 -1.06 -4.70 -1.15
C LYS A 50 -0.03 -4.91 -0.05
N MET A 51 1.16 -4.32 -0.18
CA MET A 51 2.25 -4.53 0.77
C MET A 51 2.15 -3.65 2.01
N PHE A 52 1.61 -2.43 1.91
CA PHE A 52 1.71 -1.42 2.96
C PHE A 52 0.38 -0.80 3.38
N ILE A 53 -0.63 -0.74 2.49
CA ILE A 53 -1.88 -0.03 2.72
C ILE A 53 -2.98 -0.97 3.18
N ASP A 54 -3.29 -2.00 2.37
CA ASP A 54 -4.39 -2.92 2.62
C ASP A 54 -4.27 -3.74 3.93
N PRO A 55 -3.05 -4.12 4.42
CA PRO A 55 -2.96 -5.01 5.56
C PRO A 55 -3.37 -4.42 6.90
N ALA A 56 -3.35 -3.09 7.07
CA ALA A 56 -3.67 -2.46 8.35
C ALA A 56 -4.11 -1.00 8.21
N PRO A 57 -4.86 -0.47 9.17
CA PRO A 57 -5.20 0.95 9.22
C PRO A 57 -3.94 1.84 9.24
N TYR A 58 -4.07 3.04 8.69
CA TYR A 58 -2.99 4.02 8.61
C TYR A 58 -2.34 4.29 9.99
N GLY A 59 -1.02 4.40 10.00
CA GLY A 59 -0.23 4.65 11.21
C GLY A 59 -0.05 3.44 12.12
N LYS A 60 -0.70 2.33 11.87
CA LYS A 60 -0.52 1.10 12.67
C LYS A 60 0.65 0.27 12.18
N THR A 61 1.40 -0.29 13.12
CA THR A 61 2.43 -1.28 12.84
C THR A 61 1.77 -2.66 12.75
N PHE A 62 2.14 -3.44 11.75
CA PHE A 62 1.60 -4.76 11.50
C PHE A 62 2.69 -5.76 11.07
N ASP A 63 2.43 -7.04 11.29
CA ASP A 63 3.30 -8.10 10.85
C ASP A 63 3.27 -8.20 9.33
N ALA A 64 4.46 -8.28 8.71
CA ALA A 64 4.56 -8.34 7.25
C ALA A 64 3.87 -9.58 6.69
N THR A 65 3.15 -9.39 5.60
CA THR A 65 2.45 -10.43 4.86
C THR A 65 3.10 -10.68 3.51
N ASN A 66 2.92 -11.87 2.99
CA ASN A 66 3.19 -12.19 1.59
C ASN A 66 2.12 -11.51 0.72
N ILE A 67 2.51 -10.74 -0.28
CA ILE A 67 1.59 -9.93 -1.10
C ILE A 67 0.71 -10.75 -2.05
N GLU A 68 1.10 -12.00 -2.34
CA GLU A 68 0.35 -12.89 -3.22
C GLU A 68 -0.69 -13.70 -2.45
N THR A 69 -0.32 -14.19 -1.26
CA THR A 69 -1.16 -15.07 -0.47
C THR A 69 -1.87 -14.38 0.70
N GLY A 70 -1.47 -13.16 1.06
CA GLY A 70 -1.95 -12.45 2.25
C GLY A 70 -1.51 -13.05 3.58
N LYS A 71 -0.80 -14.18 3.57
CA LYS A 71 -0.40 -14.88 4.80
C LYS A 71 0.73 -14.14 5.53
N PRO A 72 0.71 -14.07 6.87
CA PRO A 72 1.80 -13.50 7.65
C PRO A 72 3.14 -14.20 7.38
N LEU A 73 4.19 -13.42 7.25
CA LEU A 73 5.56 -13.91 7.12
C LEU A 73 6.13 -14.16 8.52
N LYS A 74 6.27 -15.43 8.88
CA LYS A 74 6.71 -15.87 10.20
C LYS A 74 7.95 -16.76 10.12
N TYR A 75 8.69 -16.82 11.23
CA TYR A 75 9.75 -17.81 11.40
C TYR A 75 9.16 -19.22 11.32
N PRO A 76 9.82 -20.14 10.58
CA PRO A 76 9.32 -21.50 10.41
C PRO A 76 9.39 -22.31 11.72
N ASP A 77 8.62 -23.39 11.76
CA ASP A 77 8.69 -24.36 12.85
C ASP A 77 10.11 -24.91 12.99
N GLY A 78 10.55 -25.10 14.23
CA GLY A 78 11.92 -25.54 14.54
C GLY A 78 12.94 -24.42 14.68
N HIS A 79 12.60 -23.19 14.33
CA HIS A 79 13.46 -22.01 14.60
C HIS A 79 13.22 -21.51 16.04
N GLU A 80 14.26 -20.96 16.70
CA GLU A 80 14.14 -20.40 18.08
C GLU A 80 13.05 -19.33 18.23
N ARG A 81 12.70 -18.66 17.14
CA ARG A 81 11.65 -17.63 17.04
C ARG A 81 10.40 -18.12 16.33
N ALA A 82 10.16 -19.43 16.26
CA ALA A 82 9.02 -20.00 15.56
C ALA A 82 7.71 -19.25 15.87
N GLY A 83 6.92 -18.99 14.84
CA GLY A 83 5.64 -18.30 14.94
C GLY A 83 5.71 -16.77 15.09
N LYS A 84 6.86 -16.19 15.44
CA LYS A 84 7.04 -14.72 15.46
C LYS A 84 7.14 -14.17 14.03
N ALA A 85 6.71 -12.93 13.84
CA ALA A 85 6.86 -12.24 12.56
C ALA A 85 8.33 -12.11 12.15
N LEU A 86 8.62 -12.29 10.85
CA LEU A 86 9.97 -12.07 10.32
C LEU A 86 10.37 -10.59 10.43
N PHE A 87 9.43 -9.68 10.19
CA PHE A 87 9.60 -8.23 10.31
C PHE A 87 8.23 -7.55 10.29
N GLN A 88 8.22 -6.29 10.67
CA GLN A 88 7.02 -5.46 10.71
C GLN A 88 7.06 -4.36 9.65
N ARG A 89 5.89 -3.86 9.29
CA ARG A 89 5.69 -2.74 8.38
C ARG A 89 4.77 -1.71 9.01
N ARG A 90 4.87 -0.49 8.51
CA ARG A 90 4.00 0.61 8.89
C ARG A 90 3.87 1.57 7.71
N PHE A 91 2.66 1.97 7.39
CA PHE A 91 2.38 3.06 6.48
C PHE A 91 1.99 4.31 7.29
N ILE A 92 2.61 5.43 6.97
CA ILE A 92 2.33 6.71 7.61
C ILE A 92 1.81 7.62 6.50
N PRO A 93 0.50 7.97 6.51
CA PRO A 93 -0.05 8.90 5.53
C PRO A 93 0.53 10.29 5.76
N ALA A 94 0.70 11.05 4.68
CA ALA A 94 1.04 12.46 4.71
C ALA A 94 0.23 13.15 3.62
N LYS A 95 -0.37 14.27 3.93
CA LYS A 95 -1.15 15.11 3.03
C LYS A 95 -0.46 16.46 2.84
N LEU A 96 -0.83 17.18 1.78
CA LEU A 96 -0.30 18.51 1.52
C LEU A 96 -0.40 19.41 2.77
N PHE A 97 -1.55 19.41 3.44
CA PHE A 97 -1.80 20.27 4.59
C PHE A 97 -1.05 19.89 5.86
N ASP A 98 -0.42 18.70 5.89
CA ASP A 98 0.48 18.32 6.98
C ASP A 98 1.83 19.05 6.89
N ASN A 99 2.11 19.68 5.74
CA ASN A 99 3.31 20.49 5.52
C ASN A 99 2.98 21.99 5.51
N PRO A 100 3.19 22.70 6.64
CA PRO A 100 2.82 24.12 6.73
C PRO A 100 3.59 25.02 5.76
N TYR A 101 4.76 24.62 5.31
CA TYR A 101 5.56 25.40 4.36
C TYR A 101 4.98 25.37 2.96
N LEU A 102 4.43 24.25 2.54
CA LEU A 102 3.79 24.10 1.21
C LEU A 102 2.40 24.72 1.20
N SER A 103 1.64 24.54 2.27
CA SER A 103 0.29 25.10 2.37
C SER A 103 0.27 26.63 2.48
N ALA A 104 1.33 27.24 3.01
CA ALA A 104 1.42 28.70 3.13
C ALA A 104 1.66 29.44 1.79
N GLN A 105 2.21 28.78 0.79
CA GLN A 105 2.57 29.41 -0.49
C GLN A 105 1.44 29.40 -1.53
N GLY A 106 0.47 28.50 -1.41
CA GLY A 106 -0.70 28.40 -2.30
C GLY A 106 -0.43 27.97 -3.75
N ASP A 107 0.75 28.22 -4.29
CA ASP A 107 1.10 27.93 -5.69
C ASP A 107 1.11 26.41 -5.97
N TYR A 108 1.61 25.61 -5.04
CA TYR A 108 1.64 24.17 -5.19
C TYR A 108 0.23 23.55 -5.13
N GLU A 109 -0.61 24.05 -4.24
CA GLU A 109 -2.02 23.66 -4.18
C GLU A 109 -2.74 24.00 -5.47
N ALA A 110 -2.56 25.22 -6.00
CA ALA A 110 -3.15 25.66 -7.27
C ALA A 110 -2.72 24.76 -8.44
N MET A 111 -1.44 24.36 -8.48
CA MET A 111 -0.93 23.42 -9.46
C MET A 111 -1.65 22.07 -9.35
N LEU A 112 -1.75 21.51 -8.14
CA LEU A 112 -2.44 20.23 -7.94
C LEU A 112 -3.94 20.30 -8.30
N LEU A 113 -4.61 21.41 -7.98
CA LEU A 113 -6.01 21.64 -8.34
C LEU A 113 -6.24 21.75 -9.85
N SER A 114 -5.22 22.12 -10.63
CA SER A 114 -5.28 22.17 -12.09
C SER A 114 -5.20 20.79 -12.77
N LEU A 115 -4.80 19.76 -12.03
CA LEU A 115 -4.68 18.40 -12.55
C LEU A 115 -6.05 17.77 -12.80
N PRO A 116 -6.15 16.75 -13.69
CA PRO A 116 -7.32 15.90 -13.83
C PRO A 116 -7.76 15.33 -12.48
N GLU A 117 -9.06 15.12 -12.29
CA GLU A 117 -9.64 14.73 -11.01
C GLU A 117 -8.97 13.49 -10.39
N HIS A 118 -8.69 12.45 -11.18
CA HIS A 118 -8.03 11.25 -10.68
C HIS A 118 -6.63 11.51 -10.12
N GLN A 119 -5.82 12.33 -10.82
CA GLN A 119 -4.48 12.70 -10.36
C GLN A 119 -4.55 13.62 -9.13
N ARG A 120 -5.52 14.52 -9.09
CA ARG A 120 -5.75 15.39 -7.93
C ARG A 120 -6.06 14.56 -6.68
N LYS A 121 -6.97 13.60 -6.77
CA LYS A 121 -7.30 12.71 -5.65
C LYS A 121 -6.09 11.89 -5.21
N GLN A 122 -5.28 11.41 -6.15
CA GLN A 122 -4.05 10.68 -5.82
C GLN A 122 -3.02 11.55 -5.09
N LEU A 123 -2.74 12.74 -5.60
CA LEU A 123 -1.63 13.57 -5.12
C LEU A 123 -2.03 14.50 -3.98
N LEU A 124 -3.23 15.08 -4.00
CA LEU A 124 -3.71 16.00 -2.98
C LEU A 124 -4.31 15.26 -1.78
N GLU A 125 -5.12 14.24 -2.05
CA GLU A 125 -5.86 13.51 -1.02
C GLU A 125 -5.14 12.23 -0.56
N GLY A 126 -4.16 11.76 -1.35
CA GLY A 126 -3.44 10.51 -1.06
C GLY A 126 -4.34 9.28 -1.17
N ASP A 127 -5.29 9.30 -2.11
CA ASP A 127 -6.27 8.23 -2.27
C ASP A 127 -5.66 7.02 -3.00
N TRP A 128 -5.57 5.91 -2.28
CA TRP A 128 -5.03 4.64 -2.78
C TRP A 128 -6.07 3.75 -3.45
N ASP A 129 -7.32 4.10 -3.43
CA ASP A 129 -8.40 3.33 -4.07
C ASP A 129 -8.65 3.76 -5.51
N ILE A 130 -8.09 4.89 -5.93
CA ILE A 130 -8.17 5.40 -7.29
C ILE A 130 -6.98 4.87 -8.10
N ALA A 131 -7.25 3.99 -9.05
CA ALA A 131 -6.27 3.52 -10.02
C ALA A 131 -6.54 4.16 -11.40
N GLU A 132 -5.50 4.65 -12.06
CA GLU A 132 -5.58 5.05 -13.46
C GLU A 132 -5.96 3.84 -14.32
N GLY A 133 -7.00 3.98 -15.16
CA GLY A 133 -7.50 2.88 -15.98
C GLY A 133 -8.41 1.89 -15.25
N ALA A 134 -8.90 2.21 -14.05
CA ALA A 134 -9.90 1.41 -13.38
C ALA A 134 -11.16 1.28 -14.24
N ALA A 135 -11.65 0.05 -14.44
CA ALA A 135 -12.85 -0.22 -15.21
C ALA A 135 -14.12 0.40 -14.58
N PHE A 136 -14.07 0.65 -13.27
CA PHE A 136 -15.14 1.26 -12.48
C PHE A 136 -14.58 2.44 -11.71
N THR A 137 -14.59 3.62 -12.31
CA THR A 137 -14.09 4.86 -11.71
C THR A 137 -14.96 5.35 -10.56
N GLU A 138 -16.24 4.94 -10.54
CA GLU A 138 -17.22 5.31 -9.50
C GLU A 138 -17.13 4.40 -8.27
N PHE A 139 -16.30 3.35 -8.29
CA PHE A 139 -16.16 2.49 -7.12
C PHE A 139 -15.56 3.27 -5.96
N ASN A 140 -16.31 3.35 -4.88
CA ASN A 140 -15.90 3.96 -3.61
C ASN A 140 -16.11 2.94 -2.49
N ARG A 141 -15.04 2.61 -1.78
CA ARG A 141 -15.07 1.58 -0.73
C ARG A 141 -16.03 1.93 0.41
N ASP A 142 -16.11 3.22 0.78
CA ASP A 142 -16.98 3.68 1.86
C ASP A 142 -18.47 3.55 1.54
N ILE A 143 -18.80 3.49 0.23
CA ILE A 143 -20.18 3.38 -0.25
C ILE A 143 -20.50 1.93 -0.68
N HIS A 144 -19.55 1.27 -1.35
CA HIS A 144 -19.81 0.00 -2.04
C HIS A 144 -19.30 -1.23 -1.28
N ALA A 145 -18.42 -1.06 -0.28
CA ALA A 145 -18.03 -2.13 0.61
C ALA A 145 -18.88 -2.08 1.90
N ILE A 146 -19.67 -3.10 2.11
CA ILE A 146 -20.52 -3.23 3.31
C ILE A 146 -19.89 -4.21 4.30
N GLU A 147 -20.25 -4.04 5.58
CA GLU A 147 -19.83 -4.99 6.61
C GLU A 147 -20.29 -6.42 6.28
N PRO A 148 -19.45 -7.43 6.56
CA PRO A 148 -19.82 -8.82 6.35
C PRO A 148 -21.11 -9.18 7.07
N PHE A 149 -22.05 -9.79 6.37
CA PHE A 149 -23.30 -10.26 6.93
C PHE A 149 -23.63 -11.69 6.49
N ASN A 150 -24.49 -12.36 7.25
CA ASN A 150 -24.97 -13.69 6.90
C ASN A 150 -26.01 -13.61 5.78
N VAL A 151 -25.68 -14.14 4.60
CA VAL A 151 -26.61 -14.17 3.47
C VAL A 151 -27.80 -15.07 3.77
N PRO A 152 -29.04 -14.55 3.75
CA PRO A 152 -30.23 -15.34 4.00
C PRO A 152 -30.34 -16.59 3.10
N ARG A 153 -30.82 -17.69 3.66
CA ARG A 153 -30.89 -18.97 2.93
C ARG A 153 -31.82 -18.92 1.73
N ASN A 154 -32.84 -18.09 1.79
CA ASN A 154 -33.86 -17.91 0.74
C ASN A 154 -33.40 -16.96 -0.38
N TRP A 155 -32.25 -16.33 -0.31
CA TRP A 155 -31.74 -15.52 -1.40
C TRP A 155 -31.19 -16.40 -2.52
N VAL A 156 -31.53 -16.05 -3.75
CA VAL A 156 -30.94 -16.67 -4.93
C VAL A 156 -29.46 -16.30 -4.98
N LYS A 157 -28.59 -17.31 -5.10
CA LYS A 157 -27.14 -17.12 -5.15
C LYS A 157 -26.63 -17.60 -6.49
N PHE A 158 -25.83 -16.76 -7.14
CA PHE A 158 -25.13 -17.12 -8.38
C PHE A 158 -23.67 -16.67 -8.31
N ARG A 159 -22.84 -17.26 -9.12
CA ARG A 159 -21.44 -16.86 -9.32
C ARG A 159 -21.21 -16.70 -10.81
N ALA A 160 -20.53 -15.62 -11.15
CA ALA A 160 -19.98 -15.41 -12.48
C ALA A 160 -18.46 -15.23 -12.35
N CYS A 161 -17.71 -15.77 -13.28
CA CYS A 161 -16.27 -15.61 -13.34
C CYS A 161 -15.87 -15.36 -14.79
N ASP A 162 -15.19 -14.25 -15.01
CA ASP A 162 -14.51 -13.96 -16.26
C ASP A 162 -13.03 -14.29 -16.08
N TYR A 163 -12.52 -15.21 -16.91
CA TYR A 163 -11.10 -15.51 -16.94
C TYR A 163 -10.43 -14.48 -17.84
N GLY A 164 -9.84 -13.44 -17.24
CA GLY A 164 -9.00 -12.52 -18.00
C GLY A 164 -7.93 -13.30 -18.78
N TYR A 165 -7.71 -12.93 -20.02
CA TYR A 165 -6.61 -13.47 -20.82
C TYR A 165 -5.31 -13.17 -20.08
N GLY A 166 -4.61 -14.23 -19.71
CA GLY A 166 -3.44 -14.20 -18.85
C GLY A 166 -2.33 -13.30 -19.38
N SER A 167 -1.74 -12.62 -18.48
CA SER A 167 -0.38 -12.08 -18.56
C SER A 167 0.62 -13.19 -18.30
#